data_2632a2c3c02e4ca539413715dbb193ea
#
_entry.id   2632a2c3c02e4ca539413715dbb193ea
#
_cell.length_a   1.000
_cell.length_b   1.000
_cell.length_c   1.000
_cell.angle_alpha   90.00
_cell.angle_beta   90.00
_cell.angle_gamma   90.00
#
_symmetry.space_group_name_H-M   'P 1'
#
loop_
_entity.id
_entity.type
_entity.pdbx_description
1 polymer ?
#
loop_
_entity_poly.entity_id
_entity_poly.type
_entity_poly.pdbx_seq_one_letter_code
_entity_poly.pdbx_strand_id
1 'polypeptide(L)'
;MDVKNHNTNRKKRVVRKRWNAAVLIALFVGILLTVFQYLGFVSKTVYEESVSHLTEIFHQSDNMLSELTNKNLTYLHIWGEYLQNTSDESEIREYIEKAQEDAGFLDFYFLSADGNYKMVTGETGYLGLQENIEDEIRQGNDVITNATVPGKSQLLVFATPRPHGSYQGFEYDAIAIAYENSDIVNVLNISAFNGNAQSYVVHPDGRVVVDHSSEAWGEVYNFFGILREHSNMSEKEILKLSEEFKEGHTDAMLINLDGEDYYLVYEKSKPQDWIFLGLVQADIVNASMNVLQRSTVLLVSAVAVCIAGLFIGIILRKNRVNLKRKDTEILYRDELFQKLSMNVDDVFLMLDAKTYQADYVSPNVEKLLGITVEQIRKDICVLGKLHPGDVEDPEKKYLEEIQVHEQQEWDLEYVHQKTGEHRWFHNVAMGSEVNGKKKYILVLSDRTSDRKMNQALSEAVRAAETANKAN
;
A
#
# COMPACT_ATOMS: atom_id res chain seq x y z
N MET A 1 -0.94 -49.85 23.85
CA MET A 1 -0.02 -49.27 22.85
C MET A 1 -0.67 -48.13 22.01
N ASP A 2 -1.99 -47.90 22.07
CA ASP A 2 -2.72 -46.95 21.25
C ASP A 2 -2.82 -45.48 21.73
N VAL A 3 -2.66 -45.23 23.03
CA VAL A 3 -2.79 -43.87 23.61
C VAL A 3 -1.65 -42.93 23.15
N LYS A 4 -0.45 -43.46 22.91
CA LYS A 4 0.67 -42.68 22.37
C LYS A 4 0.45 -42.23 20.91
N ASN A 5 -0.29 -42.97 20.13
CA ASN A 5 -0.55 -42.67 18.70
C ASN A 5 -1.61 -41.57 18.54
N HIS A 6 -2.55 -41.45 19.43
CA HIS A 6 -3.63 -40.42 19.38
C HIS A 6 -3.06 -39.04 19.74
N ASN A 7 -2.16 -38.93 20.69
CA ASN A 7 -1.52 -37.67 21.11
C ASN A 7 -0.53 -37.14 20.09
N THR A 8 0.18 -38.02 19.36
CA THR A 8 1.07 -37.63 18.23
C THR A 8 0.30 -37.12 17.04
N ASN A 9 -0.86 -37.67 16.72
CA ASN A 9 -1.71 -37.18 15.62
C ASN A 9 -2.38 -35.84 15.94
N ARG A 10 -2.74 -35.58 17.18
CA ARG A 10 -3.27 -34.30 17.64
C ARG A 10 -2.20 -33.18 17.58
N LYS A 11 -0.97 -33.47 18.01
CA LYS A 11 0.18 -32.55 17.90
C LYS A 11 0.52 -32.25 16.42
N LYS A 12 0.58 -33.26 15.55
CA LYS A 12 0.82 -33.09 14.11
C LYS A 12 -0.27 -32.24 13.43
N ARG A 13 -1.53 -32.33 13.83
CA ARG A 13 -2.64 -31.52 13.32
C ARG A 13 -2.55 -30.05 13.74
N VAL A 14 -2.18 -29.77 14.98
CA VAL A 14 -2.00 -28.39 15.50
C VAL A 14 -0.81 -27.73 14.82
N VAL A 15 0.30 -28.43 14.65
CA VAL A 15 1.49 -27.97 13.94
C VAL A 15 1.15 -27.65 12.46
N ARG A 16 0.40 -28.52 11.79
CA ARG A 16 0.01 -28.30 10.38
C ARG A 16 -0.97 -27.11 10.19
N LYS A 17 -1.84 -26.85 11.18
CA LYS A 17 -2.70 -25.65 11.18
C LYS A 17 -1.89 -24.37 11.38
N ARG A 18 -0.94 -24.38 12.29
CA ARG A 18 -0.02 -23.26 12.54
C ARG A 18 0.88 -23.01 11.33
N TRP A 19 1.34 -24.06 10.67
CA TRP A 19 2.14 -23.96 9.44
C TRP A 19 1.36 -23.31 8.28
N ASN A 20 0.12 -23.73 8.06
CA ASN A 20 -0.73 -23.12 7.02
C ASN A 20 -1.06 -21.65 7.31
N ALA A 21 -1.26 -21.29 8.58
CA ALA A 21 -1.44 -19.89 8.98
C ALA A 21 -0.14 -19.07 8.79
N ALA A 22 1.01 -19.63 9.14
CA ALA A 22 2.31 -18.99 8.94
C ALA A 22 2.63 -18.75 7.46
N VAL A 23 2.35 -19.72 6.59
CA VAL A 23 2.51 -19.58 5.13
C VAL A 23 1.58 -18.50 4.56
N LEU A 24 0.34 -18.40 5.06
CA LEU A 24 -0.59 -17.35 4.64
C LEU A 24 -0.13 -15.96 5.08
N ILE A 25 0.35 -15.85 6.31
CA ILE A 25 0.90 -14.58 6.83
C ILE A 25 2.14 -14.19 6.01
N ALA A 26 3.03 -15.14 5.73
CA ALA A 26 4.22 -14.90 4.93
C ALA A 26 3.88 -14.46 3.48
N LEU A 27 2.87 -15.08 2.85
CA LEU A 27 2.36 -14.67 1.55
C LEU A 27 1.75 -13.26 1.57
N PHE A 28 0.95 -12.96 2.59
CA PHE A 28 0.34 -11.64 2.75
C PHE A 28 1.40 -10.55 2.96
N VAL A 29 2.39 -10.81 3.83
CA VAL A 29 3.53 -9.91 4.04
C VAL A 29 4.35 -9.76 2.77
N GLY A 30 4.58 -10.84 2.02
CA GLY A 30 5.27 -10.80 0.72
C GLY A 30 4.54 -9.91 -0.30
N ILE A 31 3.22 -10.02 -0.43
CA ILE A 31 2.40 -9.17 -1.30
C ILE A 31 2.49 -7.71 -0.86
N LEU A 32 2.37 -7.43 0.45
CA LEU A 32 2.48 -6.07 1.02
C LEU A 32 3.86 -5.43 0.72
N LEU A 33 4.94 -6.18 0.90
CA LEU A 33 6.29 -5.73 0.57
C LEU A 33 6.46 -5.44 -0.93
N THR A 34 5.93 -6.31 -1.79
CA THR A 34 5.97 -6.11 -3.25
C THR A 34 5.19 -4.86 -3.67
N VAL A 35 4.00 -4.63 -3.09
CA VAL A 35 3.21 -3.42 -3.34
C VAL A 35 3.97 -2.17 -2.87
N PHE A 36 4.58 -2.22 -1.69
CA PHE A 36 5.35 -1.09 -1.14
C PHE A 36 6.58 -0.77 -2.01
N GLN A 37 7.33 -1.80 -2.44
CA GLN A 37 8.45 -1.62 -3.36
C GLN A 37 8.02 -1.07 -4.72
N TYR A 38 6.89 -1.56 -5.24
CA TYR A 38 6.33 -1.08 -6.49
C TYR A 38 5.91 0.39 -6.40
N LEU A 39 5.27 0.82 -5.30
CA LEU A 39 4.92 2.22 -5.07
C LEU A 39 6.15 3.12 -5.04
N GLY A 40 7.21 2.69 -4.35
CA GLY A 40 8.47 3.42 -4.32
C GLY A 40 9.13 3.53 -5.70
N PHE A 41 9.11 2.44 -6.48
CA PHE A 41 9.62 2.44 -7.84
C PHE A 41 8.83 3.39 -8.76
N VAL A 42 7.49 3.33 -8.72
CA VAL A 42 6.63 4.22 -9.52
C VAL A 42 6.84 5.68 -9.14
N SER A 43 6.91 6.00 -7.85
CA SER A 43 7.17 7.37 -7.39
C SER A 43 8.50 7.92 -7.90
N LYS A 44 9.55 7.11 -7.84
CA LYS A 44 10.87 7.49 -8.36
C LYS A 44 10.85 7.69 -9.88
N THR A 45 10.23 6.77 -10.62
CA THR A 45 10.13 6.86 -12.09
C THR A 45 9.35 8.11 -12.51
N VAL A 46 8.23 8.40 -11.82
CA VAL A 46 7.42 9.61 -12.08
C VAL A 46 8.26 10.87 -11.84
N TYR A 47 9.03 10.92 -10.75
CA TYR A 47 9.92 12.04 -10.47
C TYR A 47 10.94 12.23 -11.59
N GLU A 48 11.68 11.17 -11.96
CA GLU A 48 12.70 11.22 -13.00
C GLU A 48 12.14 11.62 -14.37
N GLU A 49 10.98 11.10 -14.75
CA GLU A 49 10.28 11.43 -15.98
C GLU A 49 9.82 12.91 -15.98
N SER A 50 9.24 13.37 -14.85
CA SER A 50 8.79 14.74 -14.70
C SER A 50 9.95 15.74 -14.80
N VAL A 51 11.05 15.46 -14.13
CA VAL A 51 12.26 16.28 -14.19
C VAL A 51 12.83 16.32 -15.61
N SER A 52 12.94 15.17 -16.28
CA SER A 52 13.43 15.08 -17.66
C SER A 52 12.57 15.90 -18.62
N HIS A 53 11.24 15.77 -18.51
CA HIS A 53 10.30 16.49 -19.36
C HIS A 53 10.35 18.02 -19.11
N LEU A 54 10.45 18.42 -17.83
CA LEU A 54 10.63 19.82 -17.46
C LEU A 54 11.94 20.39 -18.02
N THR A 55 13.04 19.69 -17.84
CA THR A 55 14.35 20.12 -18.36
C THR A 55 14.30 20.31 -19.88
N GLU A 56 13.64 19.42 -20.60
CA GLU A 56 13.46 19.55 -22.05
C GLU A 56 12.67 20.81 -22.45
N ILE A 57 11.57 21.09 -21.74
CA ILE A 57 10.74 22.27 -22.00
C ILE A 57 11.53 23.55 -21.72
N PHE A 58 12.23 23.61 -20.60
CA PHE A 58 13.02 24.79 -20.24
C PHE A 58 14.23 24.97 -21.17
N HIS A 59 14.85 23.88 -21.60
CA HIS A 59 15.89 23.94 -22.63
C HIS A 59 15.39 24.53 -23.96
N GLN A 60 14.17 24.16 -24.38
CA GLN A 60 13.55 24.77 -25.58
C GLN A 60 13.33 26.28 -25.39
N SER A 61 12.90 26.72 -24.20
CA SER A 61 12.71 28.13 -23.88
C SER A 61 14.04 28.91 -23.84
N ASP A 62 15.10 28.33 -23.32
CA ASP A 62 16.45 28.92 -23.38
C ASP A 62 16.94 29.05 -24.83
N ASN A 63 16.70 28.05 -25.66
CA ASN A 63 17.03 28.15 -27.09
C ASN A 63 16.25 29.29 -27.78
N MET A 64 14.97 29.51 -27.43
CA MET A 64 14.19 30.63 -27.94
C MET A 64 14.75 31.99 -27.51
N LEU A 65 15.15 32.10 -26.22
CA LEU A 65 15.83 33.29 -25.71
C LEU A 65 17.13 33.55 -26.46
N SER A 66 17.95 32.52 -26.65
CA SER A 66 19.18 32.57 -27.38
C SER A 66 18.99 33.03 -28.85
N GLU A 67 17.97 32.51 -29.52
CA GLU A 67 17.62 32.88 -30.87
C GLU A 67 17.13 34.34 -30.96
N LEU A 68 16.28 34.77 -30.03
CA LEU A 68 15.82 36.16 -29.91
C LEU A 68 16.99 37.10 -29.70
N THR A 69 17.90 36.76 -28.82
CA THR A 69 19.09 37.54 -28.52
C THR A 69 19.98 37.69 -29.74
N ASN A 70 20.32 36.59 -30.41
CA ASN A 70 21.17 36.59 -31.59
C ASN A 70 20.52 37.36 -32.76
N LYS A 71 19.21 37.22 -32.94
CA LYS A 71 18.43 37.94 -33.93
C LYS A 71 18.55 39.46 -33.70
N ASN A 72 18.31 39.92 -32.47
CA ASN A 72 18.31 41.33 -32.13
C ASN A 72 19.73 41.97 -32.29
N LEU A 73 20.78 41.27 -31.82
CA LEU A 73 22.13 41.74 -32.05
C LEU A 73 22.51 41.78 -33.55
N THR A 74 22.09 40.77 -34.33
CA THR A 74 22.30 40.75 -35.77
C THR A 74 21.61 41.95 -36.44
N TYR A 75 20.37 42.25 -36.04
CA TYR A 75 19.68 43.44 -36.56
C TYR A 75 20.39 44.76 -36.22
N LEU A 76 20.83 44.89 -34.96
CA LEU A 76 21.59 46.05 -34.53
C LEU A 76 22.86 46.22 -35.32
N HIS A 77 23.59 45.14 -35.61
CA HIS A 77 24.77 45.20 -36.47
C HIS A 77 24.43 45.69 -37.90
N ILE A 78 23.39 45.15 -38.50
CA ILE A 78 22.92 45.57 -39.86
C ILE A 78 22.51 47.04 -39.86
N TRP A 79 21.71 47.45 -38.86
CA TRP A 79 21.27 48.85 -38.77
C TRP A 79 22.42 49.80 -38.48
N GLY A 80 23.39 49.38 -37.65
CA GLY A 80 24.58 50.14 -37.40
C GLY A 80 25.44 50.35 -38.64
N GLU A 81 25.55 49.37 -39.54
CA GLU A 81 26.22 49.53 -40.83
C GLU A 81 25.44 50.50 -41.74
N TYR A 82 24.09 50.40 -41.77
CA TYR A 82 23.27 51.35 -42.52
C TYR A 82 23.46 52.78 -42.03
N LEU A 83 23.43 53.02 -40.73
CA LEU A 83 23.61 54.36 -40.13
C LEU A 83 24.96 54.97 -40.39
N GLN A 84 26.02 54.20 -40.60
CA GLN A 84 27.38 54.70 -40.98
C GLN A 84 27.39 55.24 -42.42
N ASN A 85 26.51 54.74 -43.28
CA ASN A 85 26.49 55.07 -44.71
C ASN A 85 25.40 56.09 -45.06
N THR A 86 24.51 56.47 -44.12
CA THR A 86 23.36 57.37 -44.33
C THR A 86 23.49 58.58 -43.40
N SER A 87 23.51 59.80 -43.99
CA SER A 87 23.57 61.06 -43.24
C SER A 87 22.23 61.82 -43.26
N ASP A 88 21.24 61.36 -43.99
CA ASP A 88 19.93 62.00 -44.06
C ASP A 88 19.05 61.58 -42.87
N GLU A 89 18.77 62.49 -41.95
CA GLU A 89 18.00 62.24 -40.75
C GLU A 89 16.56 61.77 -41.02
N SER A 90 15.98 62.19 -42.10
CA SER A 90 14.62 61.76 -42.53
C SER A 90 14.62 60.28 -42.94
N GLU A 91 15.63 59.92 -43.73
CA GLU A 91 15.80 58.54 -44.19
C GLU A 91 16.12 57.60 -43.02
N ILE A 92 17.00 58.03 -42.07
CA ILE A 92 17.30 57.30 -40.85
C ILE A 92 16.02 57.05 -40.03
N ARG A 93 15.17 58.09 -39.87
CA ARG A 93 13.92 57.98 -39.12
C ARG A 93 12.97 56.95 -39.75
N GLU A 94 12.70 57.11 -41.07
CA GLU A 94 11.81 56.21 -41.80
C GLU A 94 12.30 54.76 -41.74
N TYR A 95 13.59 54.55 -41.85
CA TYR A 95 14.20 53.23 -41.77
C TYR A 95 14.01 52.59 -40.41
N ILE A 96 14.29 53.34 -39.29
CA ILE A 96 14.14 52.82 -37.95
C ILE A 96 12.66 52.61 -37.58
N GLU A 97 11.73 53.50 -37.95
CA GLU A 97 10.32 53.31 -37.70
C GLU A 97 9.79 52.05 -38.40
N LYS A 98 10.25 51.76 -39.61
CA LYS A 98 9.93 50.51 -40.31
C LYS A 98 10.59 49.30 -39.63
N ALA A 99 11.83 49.43 -39.21
CA ALA A 99 12.52 48.37 -38.47
C ALA A 99 11.84 48.04 -37.11
N GLN A 100 11.27 49.05 -36.45
CA GLN A 100 10.49 48.89 -35.23
C GLN A 100 9.20 48.11 -35.49
N GLU A 101 8.50 48.42 -36.55
CA GLU A 101 7.29 47.72 -36.96
C GLU A 101 7.57 46.24 -37.32
N ASP A 102 8.67 45.99 -38.05
CA ASP A 102 9.05 44.66 -38.53
C ASP A 102 9.66 43.76 -37.36
N ALA A 103 10.42 44.35 -36.48
CA ALA A 103 11.11 43.63 -35.41
C ALA A 103 10.38 43.62 -34.06
N GLY A 104 9.42 44.54 -33.85
CA GLY A 104 8.56 44.60 -32.67
C GLY A 104 9.24 45.08 -31.37
N PHE A 105 10.34 45.80 -31.47
CA PHE A 105 10.96 46.42 -30.31
C PHE A 105 10.18 47.68 -29.86
N LEU A 106 10.28 48.01 -28.57
CA LEU A 106 9.59 49.18 -28.01
C LEU A 106 10.17 50.50 -28.49
N ASP A 107 11.47 50.68 -28.25
CA ASP A 107 12.20 51.92 -28.54
C ASP A 107 13.57 51.67 -29.15
N PHE A 108 14.05 52.62 -29.98
CA PHE A 108 15.41 52.64 -30.48
C PHE A 108 16.17 53.85 -29.90
N TYR A 109 17.39 53.60 -29.41
CA TYR A 109 18.21 54.59 -28.78
C TYR A 109 19.54 54.76 -29.46
N PHE A 110 19.94 56.00 -29.69
CA PHE A 110 21.33 56.41 -29.85
C PHE A 110 21.90 56.62 -28.47
N LEU A 111 22.79 55.73 -27.99
CA LEU A 111 23.19 55.61 -26.61
C LEU A 111 24.65 56.04 -26.45
N SER A 112 24.89 56.96 -25.53
CA SER A 112 26.23 57.33 -25.09
C SER A 112 26.69 56.34 -24.00
N ALA A 113 27.98 56.12 -23.86
CA ALA A 113 28.56 55.17 -22.90
C ALA A 113 28.18 55.47 -21.45
N ASP A 114 27.85 56.72 -21.12
CA ASP A 114 27.39 57.14 -19.79
C ASP A 114 25.91 56.90 -19.50
N GLY A 115 25.17 56.30 -20.44
CA GLY A 115 23.73 55.99 -20.32
C GLY A 115 22.80 57.11 -20.80
N ASN A 116 23.30 58.27 -21.27
CA ASN A 116 22.45 59.25 -21.92
C ASN A 116 22.02 58.74 -23.29
N TYR A 117 20.82 59.07 -23.70
CA TYR A 117 20.27 58.62 -25.01
C TYR A 117 19.56 59.76 -25.77
N LYS A 118 19.47 59.54 -27.05
CA LYS A 118 18.58 60.26 -27.94
C LYS A 118 17.76 59.29 -28.82
N MET A 119 16.48 59.48 -28.94
CA MET A 119 15.59 58.70 -29.80
C MET A 119 15.50 59.31 -31.23
N VAL A 120 15.06 58.53 -32.22
CA VAL A 120 14.79 59.02 -33.57
C VAL A 120 13.74 60.14 -33.59
N THR A 121 12.83 60.19 -32.63
CA THR A 121 11.86 61.26 -32.42
C THR A 121 12.47 62.58 -31.98
N GLY A 122 13.76 62.57 -31.54
CA GLY A 122 14.47 63.72 -30.97
C GLY A 122 14.35 63.79 -29.43
N GLU A 123 13.60 62.89 -28.77
CA GLU A 123 13.55 62.82 -27.34
C GLU A 123 14.89 62.39 -26.77
N THR A 124 15.28 62.98 -25.64
CA THR A 124 16.52 62.69 -24.95
C THR A 124 16.25 62.33 -23.47
N GLY A 125 17.06 61.48 -22.92
CA GLY A 125 16.91 61.08 -21.52
C GLY A 125 18.11 60.29 -21.01
N TYR A 126 17.88 59.57 -19.92
CA TYR A 126 18.86 58.72 -19.29
C TYR A 126 18.30 57.33 -19.07
N LEU A 127 18.98 56.32 -19.52
CA LEU A 127 18.71 54.91 -19.24
C LEU A 127 19.41 54.52 -17.91
N GLY A 128 18.64 54.21 -16.90
CA GLY A 128 19.17 53.65 -15.66
C GLY A 128 19.61 52.21 -15.87
N LEU A 129 20.77 52.01 -16.49
CA LEU A 129 21.32 50.69 -16.80
C LEU A 129 21.75 50.00 -15.50
N GLN A 130 21.39 48.73 -15.33
CA GLN A 130 21.79 47.98 -14.15
C GLN A 130 23.29 47.63 -14.08
N GLU A 131 23.93 47.57 -15.24
CA GLU A 131 25.34 47.28 -15.34
C GLU A 131 26.09 48.48 -15.92
N ASN A 132 27.36 48.64 -15.53
CA ASN A 132 28.21 49.61 -16.16
C ASN A 132 28.67 49.06 -17.53
N ILE A 133 28.01 49.54 -18.58
CA ILE A 133 28.25 49.10 -19.97
C ILE A 133 29.41 49.86 -20.65
N GLU A 134 29.95 50.88 -19.97
CA GLU A 134 30.97 51.77 -20.57
C GLU A 134 32.19 51.01 -21.03
N ASP A 135 32.70 50.08 -20.19
CA ASP A 135 33.86 49.28 -20.52
C ASP A 135 33.61 48.32 -21.67
N GLU A 136 32.45 47.69 -21.72
CA GLU A 136 32.07 46.74 -22.79
C GLU A 136 31.90 47.46 -24.13
N ILE A 137 31.20 48.58 -24.13
CA ILE A 137 31.04 49.42 -25.35
C ILE A 137 32.43 49.88 -25.85
N ARG A 138 33.29 50.33 -24.97
CA ARG A 138 34.67 50.77 -25.36
C ARG A 138 35.52 49.65 -25.90
N GLN A 139 35.32 48.41 -25.43
CA GLN A 139 36.00 47.21 -25.93
C GLN A 139 35.41 46.71 -27.26
N GLY A 140 34.27 47.25 -27.67
CA GLY A 140 33.61 46.85 -28.89
C GLY A 140 32.72 45.60 -28.73
N ASN A 141 32.29 45.28 -27.51
CA ASN A 141 31.44 44.15 -27.23
C ASN A 141 29.97 44.53 -27.26
N ASP A 142 29.12 43.62 -27.76
CA ASP A 142 27.68 43.75 -27.64
C ASP A 142 27.27 43.62 -26.17
N VAL A 143 26.25 44.34 -25.77
CA VAL A 143 25.74 44.39 -24.42
C VAL A 143 24.26 44.06 -24.37
N ILE A 144 23.89 43.28 -23.39
CA ILE A 144 22.48 43.02 -23.06
C ILE A 144 22.34 43.28 -21.56
N THR A 145 21.46 44.21 -21.20
CA THR A 145 21.30 44.64 -19.80
C THR A 145 19.92 45.12 -19.53
N ASN A 146 19.54 45.17 -18.27
CA ASN A 146 18.29 45.78 -17.86
C ASN A 146 18.46 47.29 -17.71
N ALA A 147 17.39 48.01 -18.03
CA ALA A 147 17.31 49.42 -17.83
C ALA A 147 15.99 49.82 -17.14
N THR A 148 16.06 50.89 -16.37
CA THR A 148 14.88 51.56 -15.81
C THR A 148 14.72 52.92 -16.44
N VAL A 149 13.51 53.21 -16.91
CA VAL A 149 13.14 54.55 -17.37
C VAL A 149 12.01 55.04 -16.50
N PRO A 150 12.05 56.27 -15.98
CA PRO A 150 11.00 56.81 -15.12
C PRO A 150 9.65 56.70 -15.79
N GLY A 151 8.69 56.02 -15.11
CA GLY A 151 7.33 55.85 -15.58
C GLY A 151 7.09 54.70 -16.58
N LYS A 152 8.11 53.90 -16.86
CA LYS A 152 8.01 52.66 -17.64
C LYS A 152 8.33 51.45 -16.75
N SER A 153 7.87 50.26 -17.17
CA SER A 153 8.32 48.97 -16.60
C SER A 153 9.81 48.76 -16.87
N GLN A 154 10.39 47.78 -16.21
CA GLN A 154 11.77 47.36 -16.46
C GLN A 154 11.93 46.93 -17.93
N LEU A 155 12.97 47.43 -18.56
CA LEU A 155 13.27 47.17 -19.97
C LEU A 155 14.46 46.21 -20.11
N LEU A 156 14.42 45.31 -21.09
CA LEU A 156 15.58 44.57 -21.54
C LEU A 156 16.16 45.30 -22.76
N VAL A 157 17.42 45.74 -22.67
CA VAL A 157 18.14 46.55 -23.66
C VAL A 157 19.22 45.72 -24.32
N PHE A 158 19.20 45.68 -25.63
CA PHE A 158 20.25 45.14 -26.50
C PHE A 158 21.01 46.33 -27.09
N ALA A 159 22.29 46.37 -26.95
CA ALA A 159 23.14 47.45 -27.49
C ALA A 159 24.36 46.89 -28.24
N THR A 160 24.71 47.54 -29.33
CA THR A 160 25.93 47.25 -30.08
C THR A 160 26.78 48.52 -30.22
N PRO A 161 28.10 48.44 -30.01
CA PRO A 161 29.00 49.59 -30.12
C PRO A 161 29.03 50.20 -31.47
N ARG A 162 28.99 51.53 -31.50
CA ARG A 162 29.14 52.35 -32.72
C ARG A 162 29.94 53.63 -32.38
N PRO A 163 31.26 53.53 -32.23
CA PRO A 163 32.07 54.64 -31.80
C PRO A 163 32.02 55.80 -32.81
N HIS A 164 31.94 57.00 -32.29
CA HIS A 164 31.91 58.25 -33.03
C HIS A 164 30.69 58.48 -33.91
N GLY A 165 29.55 57.89 -33.56
CA GLY A 165 28.28 58.19 -34.24
C GLY A 165 27.72 59.57 -33.82
N SER A 166 26.98 60.24 -34.71
CA SER A 166 26.26 61.48 -34.39
C SER A 166 24.89 61.48 -35.06
N TYR A 167 23.85 61.83 -34.26
CA TYR A 167 22.48 61.96 -34.76
C TYR A 167 21.86 63.26 -34.18
N GLN A 168 21.45 64.19 -35.06
CA GLN A 168 20.90 65.46 -34.66
C GLN A 168 21.76 66.22 -33.61
N GLY A 169 23.09 66.21 -33.79
CA GLY A 169 24.02 66.84 -32.87
C GLY A 169 24.25 66.13 -31.54
N PHE A 170 23.69 64.93 -31.34
CA PHE A 170 23.96 64.06 -30.22
C PHE A 170 25.06 63.04 -30.61
N GLU A 171 26.17 63.06 -29.94
CA GLU A 171 27.24 62.03 -30.10
C GLU A 171 26.88 60.78 -29.33
N TYR A 172 27.00 59.62 -29.95
CA TYR A 172 26.70 58.36 -29.35
C TYR A 172 27.82 57.32 -29.57
N ASP A 173 27.93 56.38 -28.62
CA ASP A 173 28.94 55.34 -28.65
C ASP A 173 28.35 53.96 -29.01
N ALA A 174 27.04 53.84 -28.92
CA ALA A 174 26.29 52.61 -29.25
C ALA A 174 24.92 52.93 -29.80
N ILE A 175 24.34 51.98 -30.52
CA ILE A 175 22.90 51.93 -30.80
C ILE A 175 22.27 50.84 -30.01
N ALA A 176 21.04 51.07 -29.55
CA ALA A 176 20.34 50.10 -28.71
C ALA A 176 18.85 50.00 -29.07
N ILE A 177 18.27 48.87 -28.82
CA ILE A 177 16.82 48.62 -28.81
C ILE A 177 16.40 48.11 -27.46
N ALA A 178 15.16 48.40 -27.07
CA ALA A 178 14.55 47.96 -25.85
C ALA A 178 13.25 47.19 -26.07
N TYR A 179 13.05 46.23 -25.23
CA TYR A 179 11.77 45.52 -25.08
C TYR A 179 11.24 45.67 -23.66
N GLU A 180 9.93 45.71 -23.48
CA GLU A 180 9.37 45.51 -22.15
C GLU A 180 9.58 44.08 -21.68
N ASN A 181 9.82 43.89 -20.38
CA ASN A 181 9.97 42.55 -19.80
C ASN A 181 8.77 41.65 -20.16
N SER A 182 7.56 42.21 -20.15
CA SER A 182 6.33 41.49 -20.53
C SER A 182 6.37 40.89 -21.93
N ASP A 183 7.00 41.57 -22.89
CA ASP A 183 7.10 41.10 -24.29
C ASP A 183 8.07 39.92 -24.39
N ILE A 184 9.20 39.99 -23.65
CA ILE A 184 10.16 38.90 -23.59
C ILE A 184 9.55 37.67 -22.89
N VAL A 185 8.85 37.91 -21.80
CA VAL A 185 8.11 36.86 -21.07
C VAL A 185 7.09 36.16 -21.98
N ASN A 186 6.37 36.93 -22.79
CA ASN A 186 5.41 36.36 -23.75
C ASN A 186 6.07 35.47 -24.80
N VAL A 187 7.27 35.83 -25.28
CA VAL A 187 8.07 35.00 -26.20
C VAL A 187 8.56 33.73 -25.49
N LEU A 188 8.99 33.86 -24.24
CA LEU A 188 9.45 32.74 -23.43
C LEU A 188 8.29 31.97 -22.81
N ASN A 189 7.05 32.44 -23.02
CA ASN A 189 5.87 31.87 -22.39
C ASN A 189 5.74 30.39 -22.73
N ILE A 190 6.05 29.58 -21.74
CA ILE A 190 5.93 28.14 -21.77
C ILE A 190 4.43 27.86 -21.74
N SER A 191 3.80 27.70 -22.91
CA SER A 191 2.41 27.27 -23.05
C SER A 191 2.19 25.84 -22.44
N ALA A 192 3.26 25.16 -22.11
CA ALA A 192 3.26 23.97 -21.27
C ALA A 192 2.65 24.31 -19.89
N PHE A 193 1.96 23.36 -19.33
CA PHE A 193 1.28 23.50 -18.02
C PHE A 193 0.18 24.59 -17.97
N ASN A 194 -0.41 24.94 -19.10
CA ASN A 194 -1.50 25.94 -19.18
C ASN A 194 -1.14 27.31 -18.58
N GLY A 195 0.11 27.75 -18.74
CA GLY A 195 0.60 29.01 -18.22
C GLY A 195 0.90 29.04 -16.72
N ASN A 196 0.97 27.87 -16.08
CA ASN A 196 1.30 27.77 -14.63
C ASN A 196 2.82 27.58 -14.38
N ALA A 197 3.64 27.65 -15.41
CA ALA A 197 5.09 27.69 -15.24
C ALA A 197 5.54 29.15 -15.13
N GLN A 198 6.43 29.41 -14.17
CA GLN A 198 7.09 30.69 -14.02
C GLN A 198 8.55 30.55 -14.50
N SER A 199 9.01 31.48 -15.34
CA SER A 199 10.38 31.48 -15.84
C SER A 199 11.08 32.78 -15.49
N TYR A 200 12.32 32.66 -15.13
CA TYR A 200 13.19 33.79 -14.80
C TYR A 200 14.49 33.65 -15.57
N VAL A 201 15.07 34.76 -15.94
CA VAL A 201 16.46 34.83 -16.39
C VAL A 201 17.24 35.63 -15.33
N VAL A 202 18.28 35.04 -14.81
CA VAL A 202 19.06 35.67 -13.74
C VAL A 202 20.53 35.63 -14.02
N HIS A 203 21.27 36.57 -13.44
CA HIS A 203 22.73 36.48 -13.35
C HIS A 203 23.16 35.37 -12.39
N PRO A 204 24.39 34.87 -12.46
CA PRO A 204 24.92 33.87 -11.51
C PRO A 204 24.87 34.28 -10.04
N ASP A 205 24.79 35.58 -9.75
CA ASP A 205 24.62 36.15 -8.41
C ASP A 205 23.16 36.25 -7.95
N GLY A 206 22.21 35.75 -8.79
CA GLY A 206 20.79 35.75 -8.52
C GLY A 206 20.01 37.01 -8.90
N ARG A 207 20.70 38.08 -9.38
CA ARG A 207 20.00 39.28 -9.90
C ARG A 207 19.11 38.93 -11.06
N VAL A 208 17.86 39.37 -11.04
CA VAL A 208 16.87 39.05 -12.07
C VAL A 208 17.04 39.94 -13.28
N VAL A 209 17.14 39.33 -14.46
CA VAL A 209 17.19 39.98 -15.77
C VAL A 209 15.81 40.01 -16.40
N VAL A 210 15.12 38.88 -16.43
CA VAL A 210 13.74 38.74 -16.94
C VAL A 210 12.91 38.08 -15.86
N ASP A 211 11.83 38.70 -15.52
CA ASP A 211 10.89 38.24 -14.49
C ASP A 211 9.53 37.95 -15.12
N HIS A 212 9.09 36.72 -15.01
CA HIS A 212 7.69 36.37 -15.19
C HIS A 212 6.99 36.45 -13.84
N SER A 213 6.89 37.66 -13.29
CA SER A 213 6.24 37.86 -12.02
C SER A 213 4.78 37.46 -12.11
N SER A 214 4.43 36.36 -11.44
CA SER A 214 3.09 36.19 -10.93
C SER A 214 2.90 37.23 -9.81
N GLU A 215 1.73 37.82 -9.69
CA GLU A 215 1.36 38.78 -8.64
C GLU A 215 1.69 38.30 -7.19
N ALA A 216 2.08 37.01 -7.05
CA ALA A 216 2.31 36.33 -5.80
C ALA A 216 3.50 36.85 -4.99
N TRP A 217 4.61 37.25 -5.64
CA TRP A 217 5.82 37.65 -4.92
C TRP A 217 6.26 39.10 -5.18
N GLY A 218 5.45 39.87 -5.95
CA GLY A 218 5.77 41.25 -6.31
C GLY A 218 6.96 41.37 -7.26
N GLU A 219 7.59 42.56 -7.32
CA GLU A 219 8.81 42.78 -8.13
C GLU A 219 10.00 42.04 -7.51
N VAL A 220 10.55 41.12 -8.27
CA VAL A 220 11.67 40.25 -7.83
C VAL A 220 12.98 40.82 -8.32
N TYR A 221 13.79 41.33 -7.45
CA TYR A 221 15.12 41.85 -7.78
C TYR A 221 16.25 40.81 -7.68
N ASN A 222 16.07 39.81 -6.80
CA ASN A 222 17.05 38.75 -6.60
C ASN A 222 16.39 37.43 -6.24
N PHE A 223 16.68 36.40 -7.03
CA PHE A 223 16.09 35.07 -6.86
C PHE A 223 16.47 34.39 -5.53
N PHE A 224 17.72 34.54 -5.10
CA PHE A 224 18.14 34.00 -3.80
C PHE A 224 17.45 34.71 -2.62
N GLY A 225 16.96 35.95 -2.81
CA GLY A 225 16.11 36.63 -1.85
C GLY A 225 14.76 35.92 -1.68
N ILE A 226 14.12 35.54 -2.79
CA ILE A 226 12.87 34.75 -2.76
C ILE A 226 13.11 33.45 -1.99
N LEU A 227 14.19 32.72 -2.28
CA LEU A 227 14.47 31.46 -1.61
C LEU A 227 14.67 31.63 -0.11
N ARG A 228 15.25 32.76 0.36
CA ARG A 228 15.41 33.05 1.78
C ARG A 228 14.11 33.38 2.48
N GLU A 229 13.21 34.09 1.82
CA GLU A 229 11.96 34.53 2.43
C GLU A 229 10.84 33.51 2.36
N HIS A 230 10.75 32.78 1.24
CA HIS A 230 9.61 31.93 0.92
C HIS A 230 9.90 30.43 0.95
N SER A 231 11.21 30.01 0.97
CA SER A 231 11.51 28.58 0.98
C SER A 231 11.88 28.06 2.38
N ASN A 232 11.81 26.74 2.51
CA ASN A 232 12.31 26.03 3.70
C ASN A 232 13.81 25.66 3.58
N MET A 233 14.50 26.16 2.56
CA MET A 233 15.93 25.88 2.32
C MET A 233 16.80 26.53 3.39
N SER A 234 17.80 25.80 3.85
CA SER A 234 18.82 26.35 4.72
C SER A 234 19.77 27.28 3.95
N GLU A 235 20.39 28.26 4.64
CA GLU A 235 21.38 29.15 4.01
C GLU A 235 22.53 28.38 3.32
N LYS A 236 22.89 27.21 3.87
CA LYS A 236 23.90 26.33 3.27
C LYS A 236 23.47 25.77 1.91
N GLU A 237 22.20 25.42 1.77
CA GLU A 237 21.65 24.93 0.49
C GLU A 237 21.55 26.04 -0.54
N ILE A 238 21.14 27.24 -0.11
CA ILE A 238 21.09 28.43 -0.98
C ILE A 238 22.49 28.81 -1.46
N LEU A 239 23.48 28.76 -0.58
CA LEU A 239 24.88 29.03 -0.95
C LEU A 239 25.39 27.99 -1.96
N LYS A 240 25.08 26.71 -1.74
CA LYS A 240 25.45 25.65 -2.69
C LYS A 240 24.82 25.90 -4.07
N LEU A 241 23.54 26.24 -4.11
CA LEU A 241 22.84 26.58 -5.36
C LEU A 241 23.50 27.80 -6.05
N SER A 242 23.91 28.82 -5.28
CA SER A 242 24.63 29.97 -5.81
C SER A 242 25.98 29.58 -6.41
N GLU A 243 26.69 28.61 -5.86
CA GLU A 243 27.92 28.06 -6.43
C GLU A 243 27.65 27.31 -7.72
N GLU A 244 26.59 26.47 -7.77
CA GLU A 244 26.15 25.75 -8.98
C GLU A 244 25.79 26.71 -10.12
N PHE A 245 25.16 27.85 -9.82
CA PHE A 245 24.85 28.89 -10.80
C PHE A 245 26.16 29.51 -11.37
N LYS A 246 27.13 29.81 -10.51
CA LYS A 246 28.41 30.35 -10.96
C LYS A 246 29.23 29.37 -11.81
N GLU A 247 29.15 28.09 -11.50
CA GLU A 247 29.76 27.01 -12.26
C GLU A 247 29.02 26.70 -13.56
N GLY A 248 27.77 27.17 -13.68
CA GLY A 248 26.92 26.95 -14.85
C GLY A 248 26.41 25.52 -14.97
N HIS A 249 26.14 24.90 -13.84
CA HIS A 249 25.52 23.58 -13.83
C HIS A 249 24.07 23.66 -14.27
N THR A 250 23.59 22.59 -14.91
CA THR A 250 22.19 22.37 -15.23
C THR A 250 21.66 21.27 -14.34
N ASP A 251 20.60 21.53 -13.60
CA ASP A 251 19.96 20.53 -12.73
C ASP A 251 18.49 20.88 -12.50
N ALA A 252 17.77 19.96 -11.84
CA ALA A 252 16.40 20.16 -11.40
C ALA A 252 16.23 19.60 -9.99
N MET A 253 15.55 20.36 -9.14
CA MET A 253 15.31 19.99 -7.76
C MET A 253 13.90 20.32 -7.31
N LEU A 254 13.42 19.59 -6.30
CA LEU A 254 12.16 19.90 -5.62
C LEU A 254 12.45 20.87 -4.46
N ILE A 255 11.75 21.99 -4.44
CA ILE A 255 11.83 22.99 -3.36
C ILE A 255 10.42 23.26 -2.83
N ASN A 256 10.33 23.67 -1.57
CA ASN A 256 9.05 24.10 -0.99
C ASN A 256 9.04 25.62 -0.85
N LEU A 257 8.06 26.28 -1.44
CA LEU A 257 7.85 27.73 -1.36
C LEU A 257 6.46 27.98 -0.74
N ASP A 258 6.41 28.70 0.36
CA ASP A 258 5.16 29.05 1.08
C ASP A 258 4.26 27.84 1.43
N GLY A 259 4.87 26.67 1.62
CA GLY A 259 4.18 25.43 1.96
C GLY A 259 3.74 24.58 0.77
N GLU A 260 3.99 25.03 -0.46
CA GLU A 260 3.73 24.28 -1.70
C GLU A 260 5.02 23.79 -2.33
N ASP A 261 4.99 22.61 -2.95
CA ASP A 261 6.15 21.99 -3.59
C ASP A 261 6.25 22.44 -5.04
N TYR A 262 7.45 22.92 -5.42
CA TYR A 262 7.79 23.35 -6.76
C TYR A 262 8.98 22.58 -7.31
N TYR A 263 8.95 22.25 -8.58
CA TYR A 263 10.15 21.90 -9.32
C TYR A 263 10.87 23.17 -9.74
N LEU A 264 12.11 23.34 -9.27
CA LEU A 264 13.06 24.31 -9.75
C LEU A 264 13.97 23.63 -10.78
N VAL A 265 13.93 24.11 -12.01
CA VAL A 265 14.85 23.71 -13.08
C VAL A 265 15.74 24.90 -13.39
N TYR A 266 17.04 24.71 -13.55
CA TYR A 266 17.95 25.76 -13.93
C TYR A 266 18.98 25.27 -14.94
N GLU A 267 19.29 26.15 -15.89
CA GLU A 267 20.23 25.88 -16.98
C GLU A 267 21.03 27.13 -17.31
N LYS A 268 22.33 26.96 -17.61
CA LYS A 268 23.15 28.06 -18.08
C LYS A 268 22.75 28.44 -19.51
N SER A 269 22.35 29.68 -19.70
CA SER A 269 22.02 30.25 -21.02
C SER A 269 23.27 30.55 -21.84
N LYS A 270 23.20 30.35 -23.14
CA LYS A 270 24.40 30.44 -24.01
C LYS A 270 24.79 31.84 -24.50
N PRO A 271 23.85 32.82 -24.69
CA PRO A 271 24.29 34.10 -25.22
C PRO A 271 25.06 34.96 -24.22
N GLN A 272 24.82 34.77 -22.94
CA GLN A 272 25.44 35.47 -21.80
C GLN A 272 25.68 34.44 -20.69
N ASP A 273 26.43 34.84 -19.64
CA ASP A 273 26.60 34.00 -18.45
C ASP A 273 25.30 34.01 -17.56
N TRP A 274 24.16 34.01 -18.17
CA TRP A 274 22.87 33.97 -17.46
C TRP A 274 22.47 32.56 -17.10
N ILE A 275 21.59 32.47 -16.10
CA ILE A 275 20.90 31.23 -15.72
C ILE A 275 19.46 31.39 -16.06
N PHE A 276 18.95 30.48 -16.88
CA PHE A 276 17.53 30.34 -17.14
C PHE A 276 16.90 29.48 -16.05
N LEU A 277 15.87 29.97 -15.40
CA LEU A 277 15.19 29.30 -14.31
C LEU A 277 13.74 29.01 -14.67
N GLY A 278 13.28 27.85 -14.25
CA GLY A 278 11.87 27.49 -14.31
C GLY A 278 11.34 27.02 -12.97
N LEU A 279 10.19 27.54 -12.59
CA LEU A 279 9.44 27.12 -11.40
C LEU A 279 8.08 26.62 -11.83
N VAL A 280 7.76 25.36 -11.48
CA VAL A 280 6.44 24.76 -11.76
C VAL A 280 5.95 24.03 -10.52
N GLN A 281 4.71 24.28 -10.13
CA GLN A 281 4.10 23.54 -9.02
C GLN A 281 4.12 22.03 -9.28
N ALA A 282 4.59 21.27 -8.31
CA ALA A 282 4.73 19.83 -8.43
C ALA A 282 3.38 19.13 -8.68
N ASP A 283 2.32 19.63 -8.11
CA ASP A 283 0.97 19.09 -8.30
C ASP A 283 0.48 19.22 -9.74
N ILE A 284 0.84 20.30 -10.42
CA ILE A 284 0.48 20.53 -11.83
C ILE A 284 1.23 19.57 -12.74
N VAL A 285 2.53 19.44 -12.51
CA VAL A 285 3.39 18.52 -13.27
C VAL A 285 2.94 17.09 -13.07
N ASN A 286 2.64 16.72 -11.83
CA ASN A 286 2.27 15.36 -11.46
C ASN A 286 0.79 15.05 -11.70
N ALA A 287 -0.06 16.02 -12.06
CA ALA A 287 -1.51 15.82 -12.21
C ALA A 287 -1.86 14.69 -13.17
N SER A 288 -1.24 14.66 -14.34
CA SER A 288 -1.46 13.61 -15.35
C SER A 288 -0.93 12.25 -14.88
N MET A 289 0.21 12.24 -14.21
CA MET A 289 0.85 11.03 -13.67
C MET A 289 0.12 10.49 -12.45
N ASN A 290 -0.46 11.37 -11.61
CA ASN A 290 -1.24 10.98 -10.43
C ASN A 290 -2.48 10.15 -10.81
N VAL A 291 -3.12 10.44 -11.94
CA VAL A 291 -4.26 9.64 -12.45
C VAL A 291 -3.81 8.22 -12.82
N LEU A 292 -2.71 8.08 -13.55
CA LEU A 292 -2.13 6.78 -13.90
C LEU A 292 -1.66 6.01 -12.66
N GLN A 293 -0.99 6.69 -11.73
CA GLN A 293 -0.52 6.10 -10.48
C GLN A 293 -1.69 5.60 -9.62
N ARG A 294 -2.74 6.41 -9.43
CA ARG A 294 -3.95 6.01 -8.68
C ARG A 294 -4.64 4.80 -9.32
N SER A 295 -4.79 4.80 -10.64
CA SER A 295 -5.42 3.68 -11.35
C SER A 295 -4.61 2.38 -11.22
N THR A 296 -3.28 2.48 -11.31
CA THR A 296 -2.38 1.33 -11.16
C THR A 296 -2.38 0.80 -9.72
N VAL A 297 -2.34 1.67 -8.71
CA VAL A 297 -2.46 1.29 -7.30
C VAL A 297 -3.80 0.61 -7.01
N LEU A 298 -4.89 1.15 -7.53
CA LEU A 298 -6.22 0.54 -7.39
C LEU A 298 -6.26 -0.85 -8.05
N LEU A 299 -5.71 -1.01 -9.24
CA LEU A 299 -5.67 -2.28 -9.96
C LEU A 299 -4.84 -3.34 -9.19
N VAL A 300 -3.64 -2.99 -8.74
CA VAL A 300 -2.77 -3.89 -7.96
C VAL A 300 -3.43 -4.26 -6.64
N SER A 301 -4.06 -3.29 -5.95
CA SER A 301 -4.80 -3.54 -4.71
C SER A 301 -6.00 -4.45 -4.93
N ALA A 302 -6.76 -4.25 -6.00
CA ALA A 302 -7.89 -5.11 -6.36
C ALA A 302 -7.45 -6.55 -6.64
N VAL A 303 -6.37 -6.74 -7.39
CA VAL A 303 -5.79 -8.07 -7.66
C VAL A 303 -5.33 -8.74 -6.36
N ALA A 304 -4.67 -8.01 -5.46
CA ALA A 304 -4.24 -8.53 -4.16
C ALA A 304 -5.43 -8.99 -3.31
N VAL A 305 -6.51 -8.21 -3.26
CA VAL A 305 -7.77 -8.55 -2.55
C VAL A 305 -8.43 -9.78 -3.17
N CYS A 306 -8.46 -9.89 -4.50
CA CYS A 306 -9.00 -11.06 -5.19
C CYS A 306 -8.21 -12.34 -4.86
N ILE A 307 -6.88 -12.28 -4.88
CA ILE A 307 -6.01 -13.41 -4.50
C ILE A 307 -6.26 -13.81 -3.05
N ALA A 308 -6.31 -12.86 -2.12
CA ALA A 308 -6.62 -13.12 -0.71
C ALA A 308 -7.99 -13.76 -0.54
N GLY A 309 -9.02 -13.27 -1.23
CA GLY A 309 -10.37 -13.81 -1.24
C GLY A 309 -10.45 -15.26 -1.75
N LEU A 310 -9.74 -15.57 -2.83
CA LEU A 310 -9.63 -16.94 -3.35
C LEU A 310 -8.97 -17.88 -2.34
N PHE A 311 -7.89 -17.45 -1.70
CA PHE A 311 -7.22 -18.25 -0.66
C PHE A 311 -8.12 -18.51 0.53
N ILE A 312 -8.82 -17.50 1.03
CA ILE A 312 -9.80 -17.64 2.13
C ILE A 312 -10.91 -18.61 1.71
N GLY A 313 -11.44 -18.48 0.50
CA GLY A 313 -12.45 -19.37 -0.06
C GLY A 313 -12.01 -20.85 -0.10
N ILE A 314 -10.78 -21.10 -0.54
CA ILE A 314 -10.19 -22.46 -0.57
C ILE A 314 -10.08 -23.03 0.85
N ILE A 315 -9.63 -22.24 1.84
CA ILE A 315 -9.50 -22.66 3.22
C ILE A 315 -10.85 -22.98 3.83
N LEU A 316 -11.84 -22.11 3.63
CA LEU A 316 -13.20 -22.31 4.14
C LEU A 316 -13.83 -23.56 3.53
N ARG A 317 -13.68 -23.77 2.21
CA ARG A 317 -14.15 -24.97 1.52
C ARG A 317 -13.50 -26.24 2.09
N LYS A 318 -12.17 -26.23 2.31
CA LYS A 318 -11.44 -27.36 2.90
C LYS A 318 -11.89 -27.65 4.33
N ASN A 319 -12.15 -26.62 5.14
CA ASN A 319 -12.65 -26.78 6.51
C ASN A 319 -14.09 -27.36 6.52
N ARG A 320 -14.98 -26.90 5.64
CA ARG A 320 -16.35 -27.44 5.52
C ARG A 320 -16.36 -28.92 5.12
N VAL A 321 -15.52 -29.31 4.15
CA VAL A 321 -15.40 -30.71 3.73
C VAL A 321 -14.86 -31.57 4.86
N ASN A 322 -13.87 -31.10 5.62
CA ASN A 322 -13.33 -31.84 6.77
C ASN A 322 -14.35 -32.00 7.92
N LEU A 323 -15.19 -30.98 8.17
CA LEU A 323 -16.26 -31.06 9.15
C LEU A 323 -17.30 -32.11 8.75
N LYS A 324 -17.81 -32.06 7.52
CA LYS A 324 -18.78 -33.04 7.01
C LYS A 324 -18.26 -34.49 7.11
N ARG A 325 -16.98 -34.72 6.78
CA ARG A 325 -16.37 -36.07 6.90
C ARG A 325 -16.36 -36.57 8.33
N LYS A 326 -16.09 -35.69 9.31
CA LYS A 326 -16.10 -36.08 10.73
C LYS A 326 -17.49 -36.39 11.23
N ASP A 327 -18.47 -35.59 10.85
CA ASP A 327 -19.87 -35.83 11.23
C ASP A 327 -20.36 -37.16 10.66
N THR A 328 -20.03 -37.47 9.40
CA THR A 328 -20.36 -38.78 8.78
C THR A 328 -19.65 -39.95 9.48
N GLU A 329 -18.38 -39.80 9.88
CA GLU A 329 -17.66 -40.85 10.59
C GLU A 329 -18.25 -41.13 11.98
N ILE A 330 -18.69 -40.09 12.70
CA ILE A 330 -19.37 -40.21 14.00
C ILE A 330 -20.69 -40.93 13.83
N LEU A 331 -21.53 -40.50 12.89
CA LEU A 331 -22.83 -41.15 12.61
C LEU A 331 -22.66 -42.62 12.23
N TYR A 332 -21.68 -42.95 11.39
CA TYR A 332 -21.41 -44.34 11.02
C TYR A 332 -21.00 -45.19 12.24
N ARG A 333 -20.16 -44.66 13.14
CA ARG A 333 -19.78 -45.37 14.37
C ARG A 333 -20.95 -45.60 15.30
N ASP A 334 -21.81 -44.60 15.46
CA ASP A 334 -23.00 -44.73 16.33
C ASP A 334 -23.97 -45.76 15.78
N GLU A 335 -24.21 -45.74 14.46
CA GLU A 335 -25.12 -46.72 13.82
C GLU A 335 -24.54 -48.14 13.91
N LEU A 336 -23.22 -48.30 13.66
CA LEU A 336 -22.55 -49.61 13.81
C LEU A 336 -22.64 -50.12 15.23
N PHE A 337 -22.40 -49.28 16.22
CA PHE A 337 -22.44 -49.63 17.61
C PHE A 337 -23.86 -50.03 18.06
N GLN A 338 -24.89 -49.29 17.62
CA GLN A 338 -26.29 -49.64 17.89
C GLN A 338 -26.67 -50.99 17.28
N LYS A 339 -26.30 -51.25 16.01
CA LYS A 339 -26.61 -52.53 15.35
C LYS A 339 -25.86 -53.70 15.99
N LEU A 340 -24.65 -53.53 16.41
CA LEU A 340 -23.89 -54.56 17.13
C LEU A 340 -24.56 -54.86 18.49
N SER A 341 -24.92 -53.82 19.24
CA SER A 341 -25.52 -53.96 20.59
C SER A 341 -26.89 -54.67 20.54
N MET A 342 -27.66 -54.52 19.44
CA MET A 342 -28.95 -55.19 19.29
C MET A 342 -28.87 -56.70 19.07
N ASN A 343 -27.72 -57.19 18.55
CA ASN A 343 -27.55 -58.61 18.19
C ASN A 343 -26.76 -59.42 19.21
N VAL A 344 -26.38 -58.82 20.32
CA VAL A 344 -25.63 -59.46 21.42
C VAL A 344 -26.57 -59.65 22.60
N ASP A 345 -26.41 -60.76 23.32
CA ASP A 345 -27.20 -61.05 24.55
C ASP A 345 -26.57 -60.37 25.79
N ASP A 346 -25.92 -59.20 25.57
CA ASP A 346 -25.32 -58.37 26.59
C ASP A 346 -25.97 -56.99 26.60
N VAL A 347 -26.28 -56.46 27.78
CA VAL A 347 -26.70 -55.07 27.97
C VAL A 347 -25.54 -54.21 28.32
N PHE A 348 -25.32 -53.11 27.55
CA PHE A 348 -24.27 -52.15 27.82
C PHE A 348 -24.83 -50.87 28.41
N LEU A 349 -24.26 -50.40 29.52
CA LEU A 349 -24.60 -49.14 30.19
C LEU A 349 -23.34 -48.35 30.41
N MET A 350 -23.44 -47.01 30.25
CA MET A 350 -22.40 -46.07 30.66
C MET A 350 -23.03 -45.08 31.64
N LEU A 351 -22.47 -44.98 32.83
CA LEU A 351 -22.96 -44.15 33.93
C LEU A 351 -21.95 -43.05 34.28
N ASP A 352 -22.44 -41.91 34.66
CA ASP A 352 -21.61 -40.90 35.33
C ASP A 352 -21.28 -41.35 36.76
N ALA A 353 -20.02 -41.37 37.08
CA ALA A 353 -19.55 -41.88 38.35
C ALA A 353 -19.97 -41.02 39.56
N LYS A 354 -20.41 -39.79 39.38
CA LYS A 354 -20.86 -38.90 40.46
C LYS A 354 -22.36 -38.92 40.64
N THR A 355 -23.06 -38.91 39.53
CA THR A 355 -24.55 -38.78 39.52
C THR A 355 -25.28 -40.10 39.33
N TYR A 356 -24.56 -41.15 38.90
CA TYR A 356 -25.11 -42.44 38.47
C TYR A 356 -26.14 -42.34 37.35
N GLN A 357 -26.21 -41.19 36.68
CA GLN A 357 -27.06 -41.01 35.54
C GLN A 357 -26.52 -41.80 34.36
N ALA A 358 -27.38 -42.47 33.61
CA ALA A 358 -27.00 -43.22 32.43
C ALA A 358 -26.81 -42.31 31.21
N ASP A 359 -25.58 -42.18 30.79
CA ASP A 359 -25.23 -41.46 29.53
C ASP A 359 -25.54 -42.31 28.32
N TYR A 360 -25.41 -43.61 28.43
CA TYR A 360 -25.75 -44.58 27.38
C TYR A 360 -26.40 -45.83 27.98
N VAL A 361 -27.41 -46.32 27.27
CA VAL A 361 -28.09 -47.59 27.52
C VAL A 361 -28.32 -48.30 26.20
N SER A 362 -27.88 -49.54 26.08
CA SER A 362 -28.06 -50.31 24.85
C SER A 362 -29.55 -50.65 24.63
N PRO A 363 -30.02 -50.58 23.39
CA PRO A 363 -31.46 -50.78 23.10
C PRO A 363 -32.00 -52.20 23.42
N ASN A 364 -31.13 -53.23 23.45
CA ASN A 364 -31.50 -54.59 23.72
C ASN A 364 -31.89 -54.85 25.19
N VAL A 365 -31.77 -53.83 26.05
CA VAL A 365 -32.22 -53.91 27.45
C VAL A 365 -33.73 -54.23 27.55
N GLU A 366 -34.52 -53.74 26.62
CA GLU A 366 -35.97 -54.08 26.57
C GLU A 366 -36.22 -55.53 26.27
N LYS A 367 -35.42 -56.14 25.39
CA LYS A 367 -35.49 -57.58 25.06
C LYS A 367 -35.03 -58.44 26.22
N LEU A 368 -33.99 -58.04 26.93
CA LEU A 368 -33.32 -58.88 27.92
C LEU A 368 -33.89 -58.72 29.34
N LEU A 369 -34.30 -57.50 29.72
CA LEU A 369 -34.80 -57.20 31.08
C LEU A 369 -36.26 -56.75 31.11
N GLY A 370 -36.88 -56.41 29.96
CA GLY A 370 -38.25 -55.97 29.85
C GLY A 370 -38.50 -54.52 30.26
N ILE A 371 -37.44 -53.75 30.53
CA ILE A 371 -37.48 -52.33 30.89
C ILE A 371 -37.02 -51.46 29.72
N THR A 372 -37.55 -50.23 29.60
CA THR A 372 -37.19 -49.35 28.52
C THR A 372 -35.88 -48.58 28.80
N VAL A 373 -35.25 -48.15 27.72
CA VAL A 373 -34.05 -47.28 27.80
C VAL A 373 -34.33 -46.01 28.62
N GLU A 374 -35.51 -45.41 28.44
CA GLU A 374 -35.93 -44.19 29.13
C GLU A 374 -36.12 -44.42 30.65
N GLN A 375 -36.59 -45.60 31.06
CA GLN A 375 -36.73 -45.95 32.49
C GLN A 375 -35.35 -45.97 33.15
N ILE A 376 -34.36 -46.60 32.55
CA ILE A 376 -32.99 -46.65 33.10
C ILE A 376 -32.31 -45.28 33.08
N ARG A 377 -32.50 -44.50 32.00
CA ARG A 377 -31.93 -43.13 31.96
C ARG A 377 -32.51 -42.23 33.02
N LYS A 378 -33.77 -42.40 33.36
CA LYS A 378 -34.45 -41.63 34.40
C LYS A 378 -33.99 -42.04 35.80
N ASP A 379 -33.84 -43.33 36.03
CA ASP A 379 -33.45 -43.88 37.34
C ASP A 379 -32.82 -45.27 37.15
N ILE A 380 -31.52 -45.41 37.45
CA ILE A 380 -30.80 -46.68 37.36
C ILE A 380 -31.27 -47.68 38.43
N CYS A 381 -31.83 -47.22 39.55
CA CYS A 381 -32.37 -48.07 40.60
C CYS A 381 -33.54 -48.98 40.16
N VAL A 382 -34.08 -48.74 38.95
CA VAL A 382 -35.05 -49.66 38.31
C VAL A 382 -34.44 -51.07 38.16
N LEU A 383 -33.13 -51.22 37.96
CA LEU A 383 -32.47 -52.51 37.88
C LEU A 383 -32.56 -53.27 39.20
N GLY A 384 -32.42 -52.62 40.35
CA GLY A 384 -32.55 -53.24 41.66
C GLY A 384 -33.95 -53.79 41.94
N LYS A 385 -35.01 -53.20 41.38
CA LYS A 385 -36.38 -53.66 41.50
C LYS A 385 -36.67 -54.95 40.71
N LEU A 386 -35.80 -55.33 39.81
CA LEU A 386 -35.92 -56.61 39.07
C LEU A 386 -35.28 -57.76 39.81
N HIS A 387 -34.62 -57.53 40.97
CA HIS A 387 -33.98 -58.57 41.77
C HIS A 387 -35.01 -59.34 42.61
N PRO A 388 -34.96 -60.69 42.65
CA PRO A 388 -35.81 -61.47 43.53
C PRO A 388 -35.45 -61.17 45.00
N GLY A 389 -36.28 -60.41 45.72
CA GLY A 389 -36.07 -60.09 47.12
C GLY A 389 -36.00 -58.60 47.42
N ASP A 390 -36.34 -57.72 46.45
CA ASP A 390 -36.45 -56.27 46.63
C ASP A 390 -35.22 -55.63 47.36
N VAL A 391 -34.05 -55.85 46.77
CA VAL A 391 -32.77 -55.31 47.32
C VAL A 391 -32.61 -53.87 46.86
N GLU A 392 -32.46 -52.97 47.81
CA GLU A 392 -32.12 -51.56 47.49
C GLU A 392 -30.72 -51.48 46.82
N ASP A 393 -30.67 -51.04 45.54
CA ASP A 393 -29.47 -50.75 44.77
C ASP A 393 -28.33 -51.76 44.84
N PRO A 394 -28.51 -53.05 44.42
CA PRO A 394 -27.44 -54.03 44.47
C PRO A 394 -26.23 -53.67 43.61
N GLU A 395 -26.46 -52.95 42.48
CA GLU A 395 -25.40 -52.50 41.57
C GLU A 395 -24.56 -51.39 42.17
N LYS A 396 -25.15 -50.48 42.92
CA LYS A 396 -24.45 -49.34 43.51
C LYS A 396 -23.37 -49.78 44.48
N LYS A 397 -23.61 -50.82 45.29
CA LYS A 397 -22.64 -51.37 46.19
C LYS A 397 -21.33 -51.82 45.50
N TYR A 398 -21.45 -52.40 44.31
CA TYR A 398 -20.28 -52.85 43.56
C TYR A 398 -19.61 -51.71 42.79
N LEU A 399 -20.35 -50.66 42.39
CA LEU A 399 -19.83 -49.54 41.64
C LEU A 399 -19.04 -48.57 42.48
N GLU A 400 -19.38 -48.38 43.76
CA GLU A 400 -18.73 -47.39 44.63
C GLU A 400 -17.25 -47.73 44.90
N GLU A 401 -16.88 -49.02 44.87
CA GLU A 401 -15.54 -49.51 45.14
C GLU A 401 -14.60 -49.47 43.91
N ILE A 402 -15.13 -49.27 42.70
CA ILE A 402 -14.37 -49.37 41.47
C ILE A 402 -13.59 -48.08 41.19
N GLN A 403 -12.23 -48.17 41.08
CA GLN A 403 -11.39 -47.07 40.63
C GLN A 403 -11.29 -47.03 39.09
N VAL A 404 -10.68 -45.95 38.58
CA VAL A 404 -10.43 -45.82 37.13
C VAL A 404 -9.42 -46.91 36.70
N HIS A 405 -9.78 -47.67 35.66
CA HIS A 405 -9.09 -48.85 35.14
C HIS A 405 -9.17 -50.13 35.99
N GLU A 406 -10.01 -50.15 37.00
CA GLU A 406 -10.35 -51.37 37.74
C GLU A 406 -11.62 -51.99 37.19
N GLN A 407 -11.78 -53.31 37.37
CA GLN A 407 -12.91 -54.10 36.96
C GLN A 407 -13.42 -54.94 38.13
N GLN A 408 -14.73 -54.99 38.29
CA GLN A 408 -15.38 -55.88 39.19
C GLN A 408 -16.41 -56.75 38.49
N GLU A 409 -16.61 -57.98 38.92
CA GLU A 409 -17.51 -58.95 38.34
C GLU A 409 -18.38 -59.55 39.41
N TRP A 410 -19.69 -59.75 39.10
CA TRP A 410 -20.62 -60.40 40.00
C TRP A 410 -21.76 -61.00 39.21
N ASP A 411 -22.41 -62.05 39.76
CA ASP A 411 -23.57 -62.70 39.19
C ASP A 411 -24.83 -62.26 39.93
N LEU A 412 -25.88 -61.87 39.18
CA LEU A 412 -27.16 -61.50 39.72
C LEU A 412 -28.30 -62.17 38.96
N GLU A 413 -29.39 -62.49 39.65
CA GLU A 413 -30.63 -62.94 39.10
C GLU A 413 -31.56 -61.75 38.92
N TYR A 414 -32.12 -61.55 37.71
CA TYR A 414 -33.14 -60.57 37.42
C TYR A 414 -34.42 -61.20 36.97
N VAL A 415 -35.54 -60.65 37.39
CA VAL A 415 -36.87 -61.06 36.89
C VAL A 415 -37.27 -60.15 35.73
N HIS A 416 -37.47 -60.70 34.55
CA HIS A 416 -37.87 -59.94 33.38
C HIS A 416 -39.22 -59.25 33.59
N GLN A 417 -39.23 -57.89 33.57
CA GLN A 417 -40.34 -57.06 34.00
C GLN A 417 -41.71 -57.42 33.33
N LYS A 418 -41.70 -57.78 32.05
CA LYS A 418 -42.92 -58.07 31.28
C LYS A 418 -43.33 -59.54 31.33
N THR A 419 -42.40 -60.46 31.39
CA THR A 419 -42.71 -61.91 31.30
C THR A 419 -42.67 -62.65 32.63
N GLY A 420 -42.06 -62.05 33.69
CA GLY A 420 -41.79 -62.70 34.96
C GLY A 420 -40.79 -63.83 34.88
N GLU A 421 -40.03 -63.96 33.78
CA GLU A 421 -39.02 -64.99 33.60
C GLU A 421 -37.81 -64.67 34.43
N HIS A 422 -37.26 -65.62 35.18
CA HIS A 422 -36.04 -65.52 35.93
C HIS A 422 -34.86 -65.70 34.99
N ARG A 423 -33.97 -64.70 34.96
CA ARG A 423 -32.77 -64.67 34.12
C ARG A 423 -31.54 -64.40 34.94
N TRP A 424 -30.46 -65.09 34.59
CA TRP A 424 -29.18 -64.96 35.28
C TRP A 424 -28.20 -64.18 34.44
N PHE A 425 -27.70 -63.08 35.02
CA PHE A 425 -26.73 -62.22 34.34
C PHE A 425 -25.40 -62.27 35.07
N HIS A 426 -24.35 -62.35 34.25
CA HIS A 426 -23.00 -62.09 34.67
C HIS A 426 -22.69 -60.60 34.41
N ASN A 427 -22.50 -59.82 35.45
CA ASN A 427 -22.30 -58.41 35.42
C ASN A 427 -20.83 -58.06 35.54
N VAL A 428 -20.34 -57.19 34.66
CA VAL A 428 -18.98 -56.67 34.64
C VAL A 428 -19.07 -55.16 34.66
N ALA A 429 -18.46 -54.56 35.68
CA ALA A 429 -18.33 -53.11 35.77
C ALA A 429 -16.84 -52.68 35.67
N MET A 430 -16.60 -51.64 34.85
CA MET A 430 -15.26 -51.06 34.65
C MET A 430 -15.27 -49.58 34.92
N GLY A 431 -14.32 -49.10 35.70
CA GLY A 431 -14.04 -47.67 35.84
C GLY A 431 -13.29 -47.16 34.64
N SER A 432 -13.79 -46.11 33.96
CA SER A 432 -13.15 -45.49 32.78
C SER A 432 -13.12 -43.99 32.93
N GLU A 433 -12.20 -43.31 32.23
CA GLU A 433 -12.17 -41.85 32.13
C GLU A 433 -12.47 -41.39 30.70
N VAL A 434 -13.57 -40.65 30.54
CA VAL A 434 -14.01 -40.12 29.27
C VAL A 434 -14.06 -38.58 29.36
N ASN A 435 -13.25 -37.88 28.54
CA ASN A 435 -13.15 -36.43 28.57
C ASN A 435 -12.84 -35.82 29.96
N GLY A 436 -11.99 -36.45 30.75
CA GLY A 436 -11.61 -35.98 32.08
C GLY A 436 -12.67 -36.24 33.16
N LYS A 437 -13.72 -37.02 32.88
CA LYS A 437 -14.75 -37.41 33.82
C LYS A 437 -14.71 -38.91 34.05
N LYS A 438 -14.80 -39.34 35.31
CA LYS A 438 -14.89 -40.75 35.68
C LYS A 438 -16.30 -41.28 35.26
N LYS A 439 -16.31 -42.39 34.56
CA LYS A 439 -17.53 -43.11 34.11
C LYS A 439 -17.45 -44.56 34.51
N TYR A 440 -18.56 -45.15 34.77
CA TYR A 440 -18.69 -46.61 34.90
C TYR A 440 -19.24 -47.18 33.59
N ILE A 441 -18.63 -48.25 33.12
CA ILE A 441 -19.16 -49.05 32.00
C ILE A 441 -19.62 -50.36 32.57
N LEU A 442 -20.89 -50.65 32.48
CA LEU A 442 -21.48 -51.92 32.89
C LEU A 442 -21.83 -52.76 31.68
N VAL A 443 -21.50 -54.02 31.78
CA VAL A 443 -21.91 -55.04 30.80
C VAL A 443 -22.68 -56.13 31.60
N LEU A 444 -23.92 -56.35 31.23
CA LEU A 444 -24.75 -57.37 31.83
C LEU A 444 -24.99 -58.47 30.78
N SER A 445 -24.34 -59.60 30.94
CA SER A 445 -24.33 -60.73 30.01
C SER A 445 -25.36 -61.77 30.44
N ASP A 446 -26.36 -62.06 29.62
CA ASP A 446 -27.36 -63.10 29.93
C ASP A 446 -26.75 -64.49 29.82
N ARG A 447 -26.62 -65.19 30.97
CA ARG A 447 -26.11 -66.55 31.10
C ARG A 447 -27.19 -67.57 31.42
N THR A 448 -28.45 -67.22 31.22
CA THR A 448 -29.59 -68.05 31.54
C THR A 448 -29.54 -69.38 30.79
N SER A 449 -29.25 -69.38 29.52
CA SER A 449 -29.15 -70.56 28.67
C SER A 449 -27.99 -71.49 29.13
N ASP A 450 -26.81 -70.89 29.40
CA ASP A 450 -25.64 -71.64 29.83
C ASP A 450 -25.88 -72.32 31.17
N ARG A 451 -26.58 -71.63 32.10
CA ARG A 451 -26.89 -72.15 33.43
C ARG A 451 -27.94 -73.27 33.34
N LYS A 452 -29.00 -73.09 32.53
CA LYS A 452 -29.99 -74.14 32.28
C LYS A 452 -29.37 -75.40 31.68
N MET A 453 -28.44 -75.21 30.71
CA MET A 453 -27.71 -76.33 30.08
C MET A 453 -26.80 -77.04 31.07
N ASN A 454 -26.03 -76.32 31.87
CA ASN A 454 -25.14 -76.90 32.87
C ASN A 454 -25.93 -77.66 33.96
N GLN A 455 -27.10 -77.13 34.38
CA GLN A 455 -27.96 -77.78 35.32
C GLN A 455 -28.52 -79.10 34.72
N ALA A 456 -29.05 -79.07 33.49
CA ALA A 456 -29.54 -80.27 32.81
C ALA A 456 -28.41 -81.32 32.62
N LEU A 457 -27.21 -80.86 32.29
CA LEU A 457 -26.03 -81.76 32.17
C LEU A 457 -25.70 -82.38 33.53
N SER A 458 -25.69 -81.61 34.61
CA SER A 458 -25.43 -82.10 35.96
C SER A 458 -26.50 -83.10 36.43
N GLU A 459 -27.76 -82.85 36.15
CA GLU A 459 -28.88 -83.78 36.41
C GLU A 459 -28.73 -85.07 35.60
N ALA A 460 -28.37 -85.01 34.30
CA ALA A 460 -28.09 -86.11 33.46
C ALA A 460 -26.86 -86.97 33.96
N VAL A 461 -25.80 -86.31 34.37
CA VAL A 461 -24.66 -87.00 34.98
C VAL A 461 -25.04 -87.70 36.28
N ARG A 462 -25.79 -87.04 37.17
CA ARG A 462 -26.31 -87.69 38.41
C ARG A 462 -27.25 -88.86 38.14
N ALA A 463 -28.12 -88.73 37.15
CA ALA A 463 -28.99 -89.80 36.77
C ALA A 463 -28.21 -91.02 36.21
N ALA A 464 -27.19 -90.76 35.36
CA ALA A 464 -26.30 -91.77 34.83
C ALA A 464 -25.42 -92.44 35.93
N GLU A 465 -24.90 -91.66 36.90
CA GLU A 465 -24.20 -92.26 38.06
C GLU A 465 -25.09 -93.07 38.94
N THR A 466 -26.38 -92.66 39.12
CA THR A 466 -27.30 -93.43 39.95
C THR A 466 -27.70 -94.70 39.21
N ALA A 467 -27.90 -94.62 37.92
CA ALA A 467 -28.19 -95.84 37.16
C ALA A 467 -27.03 -96.82 37.10
N ASN A 468 -25.76 -96.29 37.04
CA ASN A 468 -24.55 -97.10 37.05
C ASN A 468 -24.20 -97.74 38.45
N LYS A 469 -24.75 -97.18 39.55
CA LYS A 469 -24.64 -97.78 40.90
C LYS A 469 -25.72 -98.81 41.21
N ALA A 470 -26.80 -98.93 40.36
CA ALA A 470 -27.89 -99.84 40.51
C ALA A 470 -27.72 -101.15 39.68
N ASN A 471 -26.74 -101.26 38.88
CA ASN A 471 -26.25 -102.48 38.20
C ASN A 471 -25.04 -103.04 38.95
#